data_1e515555585c750c43900d0b72b3996e
#
_entry.id   1e515555585c750c43900d0b72b3996e
#
_cell.length_a   1.000
_cell.length_b   1.000
_cell.length_c   1.000
_cell.angle_alpha   90.00
_cell.angle_beta   90.00
_cell.angle_gamma   90.00
#
_symmetry.space_group_name_H-M   'P 1'
#
loop_
_entity.id
_entity.type
_entity.pdbx_description
1 polymer ?
#
loop_
_entity_poly.entity_id
_entity_poly.type
_entity_poly.pdbx_seq_one_letter_code
_entity_poly.pdbx_strand_id
1 'polypeptide(L)'
;MSHFTVVEIEATDASCLIDALEACSYKGKIEAHDRPVALIGYDGRPRLLDGQEVRAEIVIRRQHLWEAANDIGFARQHDGRYVAYISEYDRSVRPTWHTDVVKEYGAAKAAKELRAQGWKVEVTRAQGQVRVQGIRYA
;
A
#
# COMPACT_ATOMS: atom_id res chain seq x y z
N MET A 1 -10.07 5.97 21.05
CA MET A 1 -10.76 5.35 19.90
C MET A 1 -10.06 5.78 18.63
N SER A 2 -9.67 4.85 17.78
CA SER A 2 -8.99 5.24 16.55
C SER A 2 -10.00 5.47 15.43
N HIS A 3 -9.78 6.54 14.69
CA HIS A 3 -10.58 6.87 13.52
C HIS A 3 -9.80 6.50 12.26
N PHE A 4 -10.51 5.95 11.27
CA PHE A 4 -9.92 5.79 9.96
C PHE A 4 -9.77 7.14 9.29
N THR A 5 -8.65 7.30 8.59
CA THR A 5 -8.40 8.43 7.73
C THR A 5 -8.25 7.95 6.30
N VAL A 6 -8.55 8.83 5.36
CA VAL A 6 -8.34 8.58 3.94
C VAL A 6 -7.04 9.27 3.55
N VAL A 7 -6.12 8.50 2.99
CA VAL A 7 -4.83 9.04 2.54
C VAL A 7 -4.71 8.80 1.04
N GLU A 8 -4.54 9.86 0.28
CA GLU A 8 -4.32 9.75 -1.15
C GLU A 8 -2.90 9.30 -1.44
N ILE A 9 -2.75 8.30 -2.29
CA ILE A 9 -1.44 7.77 -2.68
C ILE A 9 -1.17 7.91 -4.18
N GLU A 10 -2.16 8.39 -4.94
CA GLU A 10 -2.09 8.62 -6.38
C GLU A 10 -1.65 7.41 -7.21
N ALA A 11 -1.75 6.23 -6.64
CA ALA A 11 -1.41 4.98 -7.32
C ALA A 11 -2.59 4.54 -8.19
N THR A 12 -2.31 4.15 -9.43
CA THR A 12 -3.31 3.64 -10.37
C THR A 12 -3.05 2.20 -10.79
N ASP A 13 -1.85 1.69 -10.53
CA ASP A 13 -1.42 0.36 -10.96
C ASP A 13 -1.40 -0.57 -9.75
N ALA A 14 -2.37 -1.49 -9.72
CA ALA A 14 -2.53 -2.43 -8.60
C ALA A 14 -1.28 -3.31 -8.41
N SER A 15 -0.67 -3.78 -9.50
CA SER A 15 0.50 -4.65 -9.39
C SER A 15 1.70 -3.91 -8.80
N CYS A 16 1.90 -2.65 -9.18
CA CYS A 16 2.97 -1.82 -8.61
C CYS A 16 2.69 -1.47 -7.15
N LEU A 17 1.43 -1.27 -6.78
CA LEU A 17 1.05 -1.04 -5.39
C LEU A 17 1.35 -2.28 -4.53
N ILE A 18 1.01 -3.47 -5.02
CA ILE A 18 1.32 -4.72 -4.32
C ILE A 18 2.84 -4.90 -4.19
N ASP A 19 3.59 -4.66 -5.27
CA ASP A 19 5.06 -4.72 -5.22
C ASP A 19 5.63 -3.75 -4.18
N ALA A 20 5.07 -2.55 -4.09
CA ALA A 20 5.48 -1.56 -3.11
C ALA A 20 5.23 -2.05 -1.67
N LEU A 21 4.07 -2.65 -1.43
CA LEU A 21 3.75 -3.19 -0.11
C LEU A 21 4.64 -4.37 0.24
N GLU A 22 4.96 -5.21 -0.72
CA GLU A 22 5.93 -6.29 -0.50
C GLU A 22 7.30 -5.74 -0.11
N ALA A 23 7.74 -4.67 -0.77
CA ALA A 23 9.00 -4.00 -0.43
C ALA A 23 8.96 -3.34 0.95
N CYS A 24 7.76 -2.98 1.44
CA CYS A 24 7.56 -2.45 2.79
C CYS A 24 7.40 -3.53 3.86
N SER A 25 7.83 -4.76 3.59
CA SER A 25 7.84 -5.90 4.51
C SER A 25 6.50 -6.63 4.64
N TYR A 26 5.59 -6.45 3.72
CA TYR A 26 4.29 -7.13 3.76
C TYR A 26 4.16 -8.30 2.79
N LYS A 27 5.28 -8.81 2.28
CA LYS A 27 5.27 -9.97 1.37
C LYS A 27 4.62 -11.19 2.03
N GLY A 28 3.68 -11.81 1.32
CA GLY A 28 2.90 -12.93 1.83
C GLY A 28 1.78 -12.55 2.79
N LYS A 29 1.56 -11.26 3.02
CA LYS A 29 0.59 -10.72 3.97
C LYS A 29 -0.47 -9.84 3.30
N ILE A 30 -0.50 -9.82 1.98
CA ILE A 30 -1.36 -8.93 1.21
C ILE A 30 -2.50 -9.75 0.62
N GLU A 31 -3.72 -9.30 0.84
CA GLU A 31 -4.90 -9.83 0.16
C GLU A 31 -5.26 -8.91 -0.99
N ALA A 32 -5.52 -9.50 -2.16
CA ALA A 32 -6.02 -8.77 -3.31
C ALA A 32 -7.34 -9.39 -3.74
N HIS A 33 -8.38 -8.57 -3.78
CA HIS A 33 -9.74 -9.01 -4.07
C HIS A 33 -10.27 -8.30 -5.30
N ASP A 34 -11.10 -9.00 -6.09
CA ASP A 34 -11.79 -8.40 -7.23
C ASP A 34 -12.87 -7.41 -6.80
N ARG A 35 -13.43 -7.61 -5.60
CA ARG A 35 -14.45 -6.74 -5.01
C ARG A 35 -13.98 -6.26 -3.65
N PRO A 36 -14.34 -5.04 -3.25
CA PRO A 36 -13.91 -4.53 -1.96
C PRO A 36 -14.50 -5.34 -0.81
N VAL A 37 -13.67 -5.61 0.19
CA VAL A 37 -14.05 -6.33 1.40
C VAL A 37 -13.94 -5.42 2.60
N ALA A 38 -14.71 -5.73 3.66
CA ALA A 38 -14.72 -4.93 4.88
C ALA A 38 -13.37 -4.95 5.60
N LEU A 39 -12.96 -3.80 6.08
CA LEU A 39 -11.80 -3.67 6.95
C LEU A 39 -12.20 -3.89 8.39
N ILE A 40 -11.45 -4.71 9.09
CA ILE A 40 -11.75 -5.12 10.47
C ILE A 40 -10.86 -4.34 11.43
N GLY A 41 -11.47 -3.83 12.48
CA GLY A 41 -10.76 -3.08 13.50
C GLY A 41 -10.14 -3.94 14.59
N TYR A 42 -9.40 -3.29 15.47
CA TYR A 42 -8.72 -3.94 16.59
C TYR A 42 -9.68 -4.74 17.51
N ASP A 43 -10.95 -4.37 17.51
CA ASP A 43 -12.00 -5.04 18.30
C ASP A 43 -12.65 -6.21 17.56
N GLY A 44 -12.18 -6.56 16.36
CA GLY A 44 -12.72 -7.63 15.55
C GLY A 44 -13.98 -7.27 14.77
N ARG A 45 -14.41 -6.02 14.79
CA ARG A 45 -15.60 -5.55 14.11
C ARG A 45 -15.27 -4.75 12.86
N PRO A 46 -16.14 -4.77 11.83
CA PRO A 46 -15.95 -3.90 10.69
C PRO A 46 -15.88 -2.43 11.10
N ARG A 47 -14.95 -1.71 10.51
CA ARG A 47 -14.78 -0.28 10.78
C ARG A 47 -15.75 0.52 9.93
N LEU A 48 -16.18 1.62 10.49
CA LEU A 48 -17.12 2.53 9.85
C LEU A 48 -16.47 3.90 9.61
N LEU A 49 -16.83 4.50 8.49
CA LEU A 49 -16.50 5.88 8.17
C LEU A 49 -17.81 6.53 7.72
N ASP A 50 -18.22 7.59 8.40
CA ASP A 50 -19.51 8.26 8.13
C ASP A 50 -20.69 7.28 8.13
N GLY A 51 -20.69 6.33 9.07
CA GLY A 51 -21.77 5.36 9.25
C GLY A 51 -21.78 4.19 8.28
N GLN A 52 -20.82 4.11 7.36
CA GLN A 52 -20.74 3.03 6.39
C GLN A 52 -19.48 2.20 6.59
N GLU A 53 -19.55 0.91 6.28
CA GLU A 53 -18.38 0.03 6.35
C GLU A 53 -17.30 0.52 5.40
N VAL A 54 -16.07 0.58 5.90
CA VAL A 54 -14.89 0.86 5.09
C VAL A 54 -14.50 -0.44 4.38
N ARG A 55 -14.40 -0.38 3.06
CA ARG A 55 -14.10 -1.54 2.22
C ARG A 55 -12.96 -1.22 1.27
N ALA A 56 -12.18 -2.25 0.96
CA ALA A 56 -11.04 -2.10 0.07
C ALA A 56 -10.78 -3.39 -0.69
N GLU A 57 -10.16 -3.26 -1.87
CA GLU A 57 -9.75 -4.39 -2.70
C GLU A 57 -8.42 -5.00 -2.26
N ILE A 58 -7.49 -4.16 -1.82
CA ILE A 58 -6.18 -4.61 -1.37
C ILE A 58 -6.11 -4.38 0.14
N VAL A 59 -5.82 -5.44 0.89
CA VAL A 59 -5.91 -5.40 2.35
C VAL A 59 -4.69 -6.05 3.00
N ILE A 60 -4.17 -5.40 4.03
CA ILE A 60 -3.25 -6.00 4.97
C ILE A 60 -4.00 -6.19 6.28
N ARG A 61 -4.20 -7.44 6.68
CA ARG A 61 -4.96 -7.73 7.89
C ARG A 61 -4.18 -7.38 9.14
N ARG A 62 -4.90 -6.93 10.15
CA ARG A 62 -4.35 -6.47 11.43
C ARG A 62 -3.44 -7.48 12.13
N GLN A 63 -3.68 -8.78 11.89
CA GLN A 63 -2.86 -9.85 12.47
C GLN A 63 -1.40 -9.82 11.99
N HIS A 64 -1.13 -9.18 10.86
CA HIS A 64 0.22 -9.06 10.28
C HIS A 64 0.91 -7.76 10.67
N LEU A 65 0.26 -6.93 11.45
CA LEU A 65 0.77 -5.63 11.85
C LEU A 65 1.24 -5.67 13.32
N TRP A 66 1.09 -4.60 14.01
CA TRP A 66 1.47 -4.46 15.42
C TRP A 66 0.27 -4.72 16.34
N GLU A 67 0.52 -4.67 17.65
CA GLU A 67 -0.53 -4.89 18.63
C GLU A 67 -1.62 -3.83 18.54
N ALA A 68 -2.86 -4.24 18.69
CA ALA A 68 -4.05 -3.41 18.61
C ALA A 68 -4.22 -2.71 17.27
N ALA A 69 -3.59 -3.23 16.21
CA ALA A 69 -3.72 -2.68 14.87
C ALA A 69 -5.12 -2.90 14.30
N ASN A 70 -5.50 -2.03 13.38
CA ASN A 70 -6.65 -2.22 12.50
C ASN A 70 -6.16 -2.66 11.13
N ASP A 71 -7.02 -3.30 10.35
CA ASP A 71 -6.71 -3.58 8.96
C ASP A 71 -6.35 -2.29 8.23
N ILE A 72 -5.41 -2.38 7.31
CA ILE A 72 -5.07 -1.29 6.39
C ILE A 72 -5.56 -1.72 5.01
N GLY A 73 -6.28 -0.84 4.33
CA GLY A 73 -6.83 -1.16 3.03
C GLY A 73 -6.57 -0.09 1.99
N PHE A 74 -6.58 -0.52 0.73
CA PHE A 74 -6.40 0.35 -0.42
C PHE A 74 -7.61 0.16 -1.33
N ALA A 75 -8.39 1.21 -1.49
CA ALA A 75 -9.65 1.16 -2.22
C ALA A 75 -9.55 1.91 -3.54
N ARG A 76 -9.97 1.25 -4.61
CA ARG A 76 -9.96 1.84 -5.95
C ARG A 76 -11.11 2.82 -6.09
N GLN A 77 -10.80 4.01 -6.56
CA GLN A 77 -11.78 5.06 -6.81
C GLN A 77 -12.26 5.03 -8.26
N HIS A 78 -13.27 5.83 -8.58
CA HIS A 78 -13.85 5.90 -9.93
C HIS A 78 -12.84 6.26 -11.01
N ASP A 79 -11.87 7.11 -10.67
CA ASP A 79 -10.83 7.56 -11.61
C ASP A 79 -9.68 6.54 -11.73
N GLY A 80 -9.78 5.40 -11.07
CA GLY A 80 -8.76 4.35 -11.09
C GLY A 80 -7.65 4.53 -10.07
N ARG A 81 -7.60 5.65 -9.36
CA ARG A 81 -6.61 5.86 -8.29
C ARG A 81 -7.03 5.12 -7.03
N TYR A 82 -6.05 4.68 -6.27
CA TYR A 82 -6.27 4.07 -4.96
C TYR A 82 -6.12 5.11 -3.87
N VAL A 83 -6.98 5.01 -2.86
CA VAL A 83 -6.79 5.70 -1.59
C VAL A 83 -6.50 4.66 -0.52
N ALA A 84 -5.71 5.04 0.47
CA ALA A 84 -5.45 4.19 1.62
C ALA A 84 -6.39 4.55 2.75
N TYR A 85 -6.95 3.50 3.38
CA TYR A 85 -7.68 3.63 4.64
C TYR A 85 -6.78 3.10 5.75
N ILE A 86 -6.37 3.98 6.64
CA ILE A 86 -5.53 3.65 7.79
C ILE A 86 -6.01 4.45 9.00
N SER A 87 -6.04 3.83 10.17
CA SER A 87 -6.46 4.54 11.38
C SER A 87 -5.40 5.53 11.84
N GLU A 88 -5.83 6.55 12.58
CA GLU A 88 -4.91 7.52 13.20
C GLU A 88 -3.93 6.84 14.16
N TYR A 89 -4.41 5.85 14.91
CA TYR A 89 -3.56 5.07 15.80
C TYR A 89 -2.44 4.38 15.01
N ASP A 90 -2.79 3.69 13.93
CA ASP A 90 -1.82 2.94 13.12
C ASP A 90 -0.80 3.89 12.48
N ARG A 91 -1.25 5.07 12.05
CA ARG A 91 -0.35 6.11 11.54
C ARG A 91 0.62 6.60 12.60
N SER A 92 0.17 6.69 13.86
CA SER A 92 1.04 7.11 14.96
C SER A 92 2.10 6.06 15.29
N VAL A 93 1.80 4.78 15.11
CA VAL A 93 2.75 3.68 15.33
C VAL A 93 3.85 3.70 14.24
N ARG A 94 3.49 3.98 13.00
CA ARG A 94 4.43 4.01 11.86
C ARG A 94 4.29 5.34 11.11
N PRO A 95 4.83 6.45 11.66
CA PRO A 95 4.63 7.77 11.04
C PRO A 95 5.17 7.90 9.62
N THR A 96 6.17 7.11 9.24
CA THR A 96 6.75 7.13 7.90
C THR A 96 6.04 6.21 6.91
N TRP A 97 4.99 5.52 7.35
CA TRP A 97 4.33 4.49 6.54
C TRP A 97 3.90 5.00 5.17
N HIS A 98 3.22 6.14 5.13
CA HIS A 98 2.73 6.72 3.88
C HIS A 98 3.88 7.07 2.94
N THR A 99 4.90 7.74 3.45
CA THR A 99 6.09 8.11 2.67
C THR A 99 6.79 6.88 2.11
N ASP A 100 6.92 5.83 2.92
CA ASP A 100 7.57 4.59 2.51
C ASP A 100 6.80 3.90 1.37
N VAL A 101 5.47 3.82 1.48
CA VAL A 101 4.63 3.21 0.46
C VAL A 101 4.71 4.00 -0.85
N VAL A 102 4.61 5.32 -0.79
CA VAL A 102 4.68 6.19 -1.98
C VAL A 102 6.04 6.06 -2.67
N LYS A 103 7.11 6.04 -1.90
CA LYS A 103 8.47 5.88 -2.41
C LYS A 103 8.64 4.54 -3.14
N GLU A 104 8.21 3.46 -2.52
CA GLU A 104 8.33 2.13 -3.11
C GLU A 104 7.41 1.97 -4.32
N TYR A 105 6.23 2.60 -4.29
CA TYR A 105 5.35 2.61 -5.46
C TYR A 105 6.01 3.31 -6.65
N GLY A 106 6.62 4.46 -6.42
CA GLY A 106 7.34 5.18 -7.48
C GLY A 106 8.45 4.33 -8.07
N ALA A 107 9.20 3.63 -7.23
CA ALA A 107 10.27 2.73 -7.68
C ALA A 107 9.71 1.55 -8.49
N ALA A 108 8.63 0.93 -8.04
CA ALA A 108 8.00 -0.19 -8.75
C ALA A 108 7.47 0.25 -10.11
N LYS A 109 6.86 1.44 -10.18
CA LYS A 109 6.34 2.00 -11.43
C LYS A 109 7.45 2.32 -12.41
N ALA A 110 8.54 2.93 -11.94
CA ALA A 110 9.71 3.23 -12.77
C ALA A 110 10.36 1.95 -13.30
N ALA A 111 10.50 0.93 -12.45
CA ALA A 111 11.06 -0.36 -12.86
C ALA A 111 10.20 -1.03 -13.94
N LYS A 112 8.88 -1.00 -13.77
CA LYS A 112 7.94 -1.57 -14.74
C LYS A 112 8.06 -0.87 -16.11
N GLU A 113 8.14 0.44 -16.11
CA GLU A 113 8.26 1.23 -17.34
C GLU A 113 9.58 0.96 -18.05
N LEU A 114 10.68 0.89 -17.31
CA LEU A 114 11.99 0.56 -17.89
C LEU A 114 11.99 -0.83 -18.50
N ARG A 115 11.44 -1.82 -17.81
CA ARG A 115 11.35 -3.19 -18.34
C ARG A 115 10.51 -3.25 -19.61
N ALA A 116 9.43 -2.47 -19.67
CA ALA A 116 8.59 -2.39 -20.87
C ALA A 116 9.35 -1.82 -22.06
N GLN A 117 10.38 -1.01 -21.83
CA GLN A 117 11.27 -0.47 -22.86
C GLN A 117 12.45 -1.38 -23.20
N GLY A 118 12.49 -2.58 -22.62
CA GLY A 118 13.55 -3.57 -22.90
C GLY A 118 14.78 -3.45 -22.01
N TRP A 119 14.75 -2.63 -20.96
CA TRP A 119 15.88 -2.49 -20.05
C TRP A 119 15.88 -3.63 -19.02
N LYS A 120 17.08 -4.07 -18.64
CA LYS A 120 17.27 -4.77 -17.37
C LYS A 120 17.25 -3.72 -16.27
N VAL A 121 16.65 -4.05 -15.11
CA VAL A 121 16.47 -3.08 -14.03
C VAL A 121 17.20 -3.57 -12.77
N GLU A 122 17.93 -2.66 -12.16
CA GLU A 122 18.49 -2.84 -10.81
C GLU A 122 17.82 -1.85 -9.87
N VAL A 123 17.46 -2.33 -8.69
CA VAL A 123 16.88 -1.51 -7.63
C VAL A 123 17.80 -1.60 -6.42
N THR A 124 18.26 -0.45 -5.95
CA THR A 124 19.13 -0.36 -4.77
C THR A 124 18.50 0.57 -3.74
N ARG A 125 18.72 0.26 -2.47
CA ARG A 125 18.22 1.04 -1.35
C ARG A 125 19.35 1.40 -0.43
N ALA A 126 19.52 2.70 -0.18
CA ALA A 126 20.56 3.20 0.72
C ALA A 126 20.13 4.55 1.29
N GLN A 127 20.38 4.75 2.57
CA GLN A 127 20.15 6.03 3.25
C GLN A 127 18.72 6.56 3.07
N GLY A 128 17.74 5.66 3.16
CA GLY A 128 16.33 6.02 3.03
C GLY A 128 15.88 6.33 1.61
N GLN A 129 16.74 6.11 0.61
CA GLN A 129 16.41 6.33 -0.79
C GLN A 129 16.30 5.02 -1.56
N VAL A 130 15.42 5.01 -2.56
CA VAL A 130 15.29 3.91 -3.51
C VAL A 130 15.76 4.41 -4.86
N ARG A 131 16.76 3.73 -5.42
CA ARG A 131 17.30 4.05 -6.73
C ARG A 131 16.94 2.95 -7.72
N VAL A 132 16.35 3.36 -8.84
CA VAL A 132 15.99 2.46 -9.93
C VAL A 132 16.86 2.80 -11.14
N GLN A 133 17.55 1.81 -11.66
CA GLN A 133 18.48 2.00 -12.76
C GLN A 133 18.23 0.98 -13.85
N GLY A 134 18.04 1.48 -15.07
CA GLY A 134 17.99 0.64 -16.25
C GLY A 134 19.38 0.36 -16.76
N ILE A 135 19.63 -0.90 -17.11
CA ILE A 135 20.90 -1.34 -17.68
C ILE A 135 20.63 -1.90 -19.07
N ARG A 136 21.33 -1.37 -20.03
CA ARG A 136 21.20 -1.81 -21.42
C ARG A 136 22.31 -2.81 -21.73
N TYR A 137 21.94 -3.92 -22.35
CA TYR A 137 22.95 -4.81 -22.91
C TYR A 137 23.54 -4.17 -24.16
N ALA A 138 24.84 -4.17 -24.23
CA ALA A 138 25.57 -3.73 -25.42
C ALA A 138 25.44 -4.77 -26.53
#